data_51fc5d1acf11438b6628929fbf639366
#
_entry.id   51fc5d1acf11438b6628929fbf639366
#
_cell.length_a   1.000
_cell.length_b   1.000
_cell.length_c   1.000
_cell.angle_alpha   90.00
_cell.angle_beta   90.00
_cell.angle_gamma   90.00
#
_symmetry.space_group_name_H-M   'P 1'
#
loop_
_entity.id
_entity.type
_entity.pdbx_description
1 polymer ?
#
loop_
_entity_poly.entity_id
_entity_poly.type
_entity_poly.pdbx_seq_one_letter_code
_entity_poly.pdbx_strand_id
1 'polypeptide(L)'
;FGILLHNAAHRSRVGLVLFPTQAPTLRTHPFDLSPESTATQEIAIPTATRGWLALPRLTLETRHPLGLIRAWSLFQPDQRCLVYPAPEADAPPIPLGDDSRSGAGAQGRGRDDFAGLRHHQPADSPRHVAWKAVARGGPWRTKEFAGAGSRRAWLDWQQLPAGLGVEARLSRLARWIVDADASGIDYGLRLPGVELRPAHGAPHRHACLTALALFGAPDERSAS
;
A
#
# COMPACT_ATOMS: atom_id res chain seq x y z
N PHE A 1 -11.25 0.08 -11.45
CA PHE A 1 -10.67 0.56 -12.71
C PHE A 1 -11.21 1.93 -13.05
N GLY A 2 -10.31 2.86 -13.45
CA GLY A 2 -10.69 4.16 -14.00
C GLY A 2 -10.71 4.09 -15.53
N ILE A 3 -11.85 4.35 -16.14
CA ILE A 3 -12.04 4.32 -17.60
C ILE A 3 -12.15 5.74 -18.11
N LEU A 4 -11.19 6.14 -18.93
CA LEU A 4 -11.19 7.44 -19.58
C LEU A 4 -12.00 7.35 -20.88
N LEU A 5 -13.08 8.13 -20.95
CA LEU A 5 -13.98 8.18 -22.11
C LEU A 5 -13.82 9.55 -22.77
N HIS A 6 -13.53 9.55 -24.05
CA HIS A 6 -13.42 10.77 -24.87
C HIS A 6 -14.54 10.85 -25.89
N ASN A 7 -15.28 11.96 -25.90
CA ASN A 7 -16.29 12.27 -26.89
C ASN A 7 -15.69 13.19 -27.95
N ALA A 8 -15.24 12.64 -29.07
CA ALA A 8 -14.69 13.42 -30.18
C ALA A 8 -15.77 14.08 -31.07
N ALA A 9 -17.03 13.87 -30.77
CA ALA A 9 -18.13 14.43 -31.56
C ALA A 9 -18.53 15.83 -31.09
N HIS A 10 -19.01 16.67 -32.01
CA HIS A 10 -19.56 18.00 -31.70
C HIS A 10 -20.95 17.97 -31.03
N ARG A 11 -21.40 16.79 -30.60
CA ARG A 11 -22.69 16.58 -29.92
C ARG A 11 -22.50 15.93 -28.57
N SER A 12 -23.29 16.35 -27.61
CA SER A 12 -23.35 15.69 -26.29
C SER A 12 -23.81 14.25 -26.39
N ARG A 13 -23.26 13.37 -25.60
CA ARG A 13 -23.73 12.02 -25.37
C ARG A 13 -24.36 11.98 -23.97
N VAL A 14 -25.66 11.66 -23.94
CA VAL A 14 -26.49 11.84 -22.73
C VAL A 14 -26.98 10.50 -22.22
N GLY A 15 -27.06 10.39 -20.88
CA GLY A 15 -27.59 9.21 -20.21
C GLY A 15 -26.77 7.95 -20.46
N LEU A 16 -25.45 8.09 -20.56
CA LEU A 16 -24.54 6.96 -20.74
C LEU A 16 -24.43 6.15 -19.43
N VAL A 17 -24.41 4.83 -19.56
CA VAL A 17 -24.17 3.89 -18.46
C VAL A 17 -23.09 2.92 -18.89
N LEU A 18 -22.12 2.69 -18.03
CA LEU A 18 -21.01 1.78 -18.26
C LEU A 18 -21.10 0.60 -17.31
N PHE A 19 -20.87 -0.62 -17.79
CA PHE A 19 -20.89 -1.82 -16.97
C PHE A 19 -20.12 -2.98 -17.62
N PRO A 20 -19.60 -3.93 -16.80
CA PRO A 20 -19.04 -5.17 -17.34
C PRO A 20 -20.14 -5.99 -18.03
N THR A 21 -19.87 -6.42 -19.24
CA THR A 21 -20.88 -7.14 -20.05
C THR A 21 -21.42 -8.39 -19.35
N GLN A 22 -20.56 -9.07 -18.57
CA GLN A 22 -20.91 -10.30 -17.85
C GLN A 22 -21.57 -10.04 -16.48
N ALA A 23 -21.49 -8.79 -15.97
CA ALA A 23 -22.06 -8.39 -14.69
C ALA A 23 -22.85 -7.08 -14.82
N PRO A 24 -24.02 -7.10 -15.50
CA PRO A 24 -24.79 -5.87 -15.80
C PRO A 24 -25.38 -5.19 -14.55
N THR A 25 -25.30 -5.82 -13.39
CA THR A 25 -25.66 -5.21 -12.10
C THR A 25 -24.64 -4.20 -11.59
N LEU A 26 -23.38 -4.31 -12.02
CA LEU A 26 -22.27 -3.41 -11.65
C LEU A 26 -22.25 -2.18 -12.59
N ARG A 27 -23.35 -1.43 -12.60
CA ARG A 27 -23.52 -0.26 -13.48
C ARG A 27 -22.98 0.99 -12.81
N THR A 28 -22.37 1.88 -13.61
CA THR A 28 -22.16 3.27 -13.18
C THR A 28 -23.51 3.98 -13.03
N HIS A 29 -23.52 5.08 -12.28
CA HIS A 29 -24.61 6.03 -12.39
C HIS A 29 -24.65 6.59 -13.82
N PRO A 30 -25.83 6.95 -14.35
CA PRO A 30 -25.91 7.64 -15.63
C PRO A 30 -25.07 8.91 -15.63
N PHE A 31 -24.34 9.13 -16.72
CA PHE A 31 -23.49 10.31 -16.91
C PHE A 31 -23.59 10.84 -18.33
N ASP A 32 -23.19 12.09 -18.51
CA ASP A 32 -23.18 12.76 -19.79
C ASP A 32 -21.75 13.08 -20.23
N LEU A 33 -21.49 13.05 -21.52
CA LEU A 33 -20.25 13.53 -22.12
C LEU A 33 -20.58 14.73 -23.02
N SER A 34 -20.06 15.88 -22.64
CA SER A 34 -20.17 17.10 -23.47
C SER A 34 -19.44 16.92 -24.80
N PRO A 35 -19.74 17.76 -25.82
CA PRO A 35 -18.96 17.77 -27.05
C PRO A 35 -17.45 17.93 -26.77
N GLU A 36 -16.61 17.23 -27.51
CA GLU A 36 -15.14 17.35 -27.46
C GLU A 36 -14.56 17.29 -26.06
N SER A 37 -15.19 16.54 -25.16
CA SER A 37 -14.79 16.43 -23.76
C SER A 37 -14.37 15.03 -23.38
N THR A 38 -13.65 14.96 -22.23
CA THR A 38 -13.19 13.72 -21.65
C THR A 38 -13.73 13.61 -20.23
N ALA A 39 -14.20 12.42 -19.84
CA ALA A 39 -14.59 12.10 -18.48
C ALA A 39 -14.03 10.76 -18.04
N THR A 40 -13.71 10.65 -16.77
CA THR A 40 -13.28 9.39 -16.14
C THR A 40 -14.45 8.76 -15.41
N GLN A 41 -14.71 7.48 -15.69
CA GLN A 41 -15.68 6.68 -14.98
C GLN A 41 -15.02 5.56 -14.23
N GLU A 42 -15.38 5.40 -12.96
CA GLU A 42 -14.84 4.33 -12.12
C GLU A 42 -15.77 3.12 -12.12
N ILE A 43 -15.18 1.94 -12.34
CA ILE A 43 -15.88 0.67 -12.21
C ILE A 43 -15.21 -0.16 -11.14
N ALA A 44 -15.97 -0.52 -10.10
CA ALA A 44 -15.55 -1.47 -9.09
C ALA A 44 -15.92 -2.88 -9.55
N ILE A 45 -14.90 -3.75 -9.64
CA ILE A 45 -15.10 -5.16 -9.99
C ILE A 45 -14.76 -5.97 -8.75
N PRO A 46 -15.73 -6.66 -8.13
CA PRO A 46 -15.44 -7.51 -6.99
C PRO A 46 -14.57 -8.69 -7.41
N THR A 47 -13.60 -9.02 -6.59
CA THR A 47 -12.71 -10.15 -6.81
C THR A 47 -12.49 -10.91 -5.51
N ALA A 48 -12.44 -12.23 -5.60
CA ALA A 48 -12.16 -13.11 -4.47
C ALA A 48 -10.72 -13.63 -4.48
N THR A 49 -9.97 -13.38 -5.55
CA THR A 49 -8.61 -13.90 -5.73
C THR A 49 -7.62 -12.77 -5.89
N ARG A 50 -6.43 -12.93 -5.32
CA ARG A 50 -5.31 -12.02 -5.54
C ARG A 50 -4.61 -12.30 -6.88
N GLY A 51 -3.76 -11.39 -7.30
CA GLY A 51 -2.98 -11.50 -8.53
C GLY A 51 -3.48 -10.57 -9.64
N TRP A 52 -3.10 -10.83 -10.86
CA TRP A 52 -3.49 -9.98 -11.98
C TRP A 52 -4.97 -10.19 -12.34
N LEU A 53 -5.73 -9.12 -12.31
CA LEU A 53 -7.11 -9.06 -12.77
C LEU A 53 -7.16 -8.26 -14.07
N ALA A 54 -7.48 -8.94 -15.15
CA ALA A 54 -7.75 -8.27 -16.44
C ALA A 54 -9.12 -7.59 -16.40
N LEU A 55 -9.21 -6.41 -17.01
CA LEU A 55 -10.48 -5.71 -17.16
C LEU A 55 -11.38 -6.52 -18.13
N PRO A 56 -12.57 -6.96 -17.67
CA PRO A 56 -13.48 -7.69 -18.56
C PRO A 56 -14.03 -6.78 -19.66
N ARG A 57 -14.66 -7.41 -20.65
CA ARG A 57 -15.39 -6.67 -21.69
C ARG A 57 -16.44 -5.76 -21.07
N LEU A 58 -16.47 -4.51 -21.51
CA LEU A 58 -17.40 -3.49 -21.05
C LEU A 58 -18.48 -3.20 -22.09
N THR A 59 -19.64 -2.82 -21.59
CA THR A 59 -20.76 -2.31 -22.37
C THR A 59 -20.97 -0.85 -21.99
N LEU A 60 -20.96 0.04 -22.99
CA LEU A 60 -21.43 1.41 -22.86
C LEU A 60 -22.81 1.49 -23.50
N GLU A 61 -23.81 1.94 -22.77
CA GLU A 61 -25.22 1.94 -23.16
C GLU A 61 -25.85 3.31 -22.95
N THR A 62 -26.78 3.70 -23.80
CA THR A 62 -27.74 4.78 -23.54
C THR A 62 -29.12 4.42 -24.01
N ARG A 63 -30.12 4.96 -23.34
CA ARG A 63 -31.53 4.86 -23.73
C ARG A 63 -32.17 6.25 -23.89
N HIS A 64 -31.33 7.29 -23.91
CA HIS A 64 -31.80 8.65 -24.11
C HIS A 64 -32.34 8.85 -25.55
N PRO A 65 -33.39 9.70 -25.79
CA PRO A 65 -34.10 10.52 -24.80
C PRO A 65 -35.29 9.83 -24.11
N LEU A 66 -36.00 8.94 -24.79
CA LEU A 66 -37.32 8.44 -24.33
C LEU A 66 -37.28 7.03 -23.72
N GLY A 67 -36.12 6.40 -23.63
CA GLY A 67 -36.01 5.04 -23.14
C GLY A 67 -36.51 3.94 -24.08
N LEU A 68 -37.06 4.29 -25.21
CA LEU A 68 -37.68 3.37 -26.18
C LEU A 68 -36.65 2.61 -27.01
N ILE A 69 -35.54 3.24 -27.32
CA ILE A 69 -34.45 2.68 -28.11
C ILE A 69 -33.20 2.55 -27.23
N ARG A 70 -32.57 1.39 -27.32
CA ARG A 70 -31.29 1.12 -26.71
C ARG A 70 -30.18 1.22 -27.73
N ALA A 71 -29.24 2.13 -27.54
CA ALA A 71 -27.98 2.16 -28.27
C ALA A 71 -26.85 1.65 -27.33
N TRP A 72 -26.00 0.77 -27.86
CA TRP A 72 -24.92 0.19 -27.05
C TRP A 72 -23.68 -0.10 -27.88
N SER A 73 -22.53 -0.11 -27.21
CA SER A 73 -21.24 -0.48 -27.77
C SER A 73 -20.50 -1.40 -26.80
N LEU A 74 -19.77 -2.34 -27.38
CA LEU A 74 -18.90 -3.27 -26.62
C LEU A 74 -17.45 -2.93 -26.89
N PHE A 75 -16.66 -2.92 -25.84
CA PHE A 75 -15.20 -2.74 -25.96
C PHE A 75 -14.49 -3.49 -24.84
N GLN A 76 -13.24 -3.86 -25.08
CA GLN A 76 -12.40 -4.56 -24.12
C GLN A 76 -11.04 -3.89 -24.09
N PRO A 77 -10.80 -2.97 -23.14
CA PRO A 77 -9.50 -2.37 -22.97
C PRO A 77 -8.49 -3.43 -22.51
N ASP A 78 -7.28 -3.37 -23.02
CA ASP A 78 -6.17 -4.20 -22.51
C ASP A 78 -5.59 -3.54 -21.25
N GLN A 79 -6.34 -3.63 -20.17
CA GLN A 79 -5.95 -3.11 -18.85
C GLN A 79 -5.97 -4.22 -17.82
N ARG A 80 -5.00 -4.17 -16.91
CA ARG A 80 -4.89 -5.09 -15.78
C ARG A 80 -4.69 -4.30 -14.49
N CYS A 81 -5.21 -4.84 -13.41
CA CYS A 81 -5.02 -4.34 -12.05
C CYS A 81 -4.43 -5.45 -11.21
N LEU A 82 -3.45 -5.12 -10.36
CA LEU A 82 -2.92 -6.08 -9.42
C LEU A 82 -3.75 -6.04 -8.13
N VAL A 83 -4.37 -7.17 -7.82
CA VAL A 83 -5.18 -7.36 -6.62
C VAL A 83 -4.30 -7.89 -5.49
N TYR A 84 -4.18 -7.13 -4.42
CA TYR A 84 -3.43 -7.52 -3.24
C TYR A 84 -4.20 -8.52 -2.38
N PRO A 85 -3.51 -9.33 -1.54
CA PRO A 85 -4.18 -10.12 -0.52
C PRO A 85 -4.98 -9.21 0.41
N ALA A 86 -6.20 -9.63 0.76
CA ALA A 86 -7.01 -8.92 1.74
C ALA A 86 -6.30 -8.94 3.11
N PRO A 87 -6.08 -7.80 3.77
CA PRO A 87 -5.48 -7.77 5.09
C PRO A 87 -6.35 -8.52 6.11
N GLU A 88 -5.73 -9.35 6.96
CA GLU A 88 -6.42 -10.05 8.04
C GLU A 88 -7.05 -9.05 9.01
N ALA A 89 -8.32 -9.26 9.40
CA ALA A 89 -9.04 -8.33 10.26
C ALA A 89 -8.47 -8.29 11.69
N ASP A 90 -8.23 -9.47 12.28
CA ASP A 90 -7.79 -9.64 13.66
C ASP A 90 -6.38 -10.25 13.71
N ALA A 91 -5.43 -9.64 13.01
CA ALA A 91 -4.04 -10.10 13.04
C ALA A 91 -3.39 -9.84 14.41
N PRO A 92 -2.51 -10.73 14.88
CA PRO A 92 -1.68 -10.45 16.03
C PRO A 92 -0.77 -9.24 15.76
N PRO A 93 -0.26 -8.58 16.82
CA PRO A 93 0.63 -7.44 16.66
C PRO A 93 1.87 -7.81 15.85
N ILE A 94 2.45 -6.81 15.17
CA ILE A 94 3.66 -6.97 14.36
C ILE A 94 4.76 -7.55 15.25
N PRO A 95 5.48 -8.61 14.82
CA PRO A 95 6.63 -9.13 15.53
C PRO A 95 7.78 -8.11 15.39
N LEU A 96 7.87 -7.19 16.36
CA LEU A 96 9.02 -6.29 16.47
C LEU A 96 10.20 -7.15 16.92
N GLY A 97 11.14 -7.43 16.04
CA GLY A 97 12.36 -8.14 16.38
C GLY A 97 13.14 -7.33 17.41
N ASP A 98 13.50 -7.97 18.53
CA ASP A 98 14.60 -7.46 19.35
C ASP A 98 15.86 -7.51 18.49
N ASP A 99 16.35 -6.35 18.07
CA ASP A 99 17.68 -6.19 17.43
C ASP A 99 18.86 -6.52 18.39
N SER A 100 18.58 -7.25 19.48
CA SER A 100 19.55 -7.69 20.49
C SER A 100 20.49 -8.81 19.99
N ARG A 101 20.36 -9.28 18.74
CA ARG A 101 21.28 -10.28 18.15
C ARG A 101 22.35 -9.72 17.21
N SER A 102 22.38 -8.42 16.97
CA SER A 102 23.44 -7.78 16.18
C SER A 102 24.13 -6.69 17.02
N GLY A 103 25.05 -7.10 17.88
CA GLY A 103 26.09 -6.25 18.45
C GLY A 103 25.66 -5.33 19.59
N ALA A 104 26.00 -5.74 20.80
CA ALA A 104 26.31 -4.91 21.98
C ALA A 104 25.43 -3.67 22.25
N GLY A 105 24.47 -3.83 23.17
CA GLY A 105 24.14 -2.78 24.14
C GLY A 105 23.14 -1.74 23.67
N ALA A 106 21.88 -1.96 23.99
CA ALA A 106 21.06 -0.96 24.67
C ALA A 106 19.62 -1.48 24.80
N GLN A 107 19.25 -1.86 26.01
CA GLN A 107 17.86 -2.00 26.43
C GLN A 107 17.21 -0.61 26.36
N GLY A 108 16.36 -0.37 25.36
CA GLY A 108 15.65 0.89 25.20
C GLY A 108 14.27 0.82 25.85
N ARG A 109 14.10 1.40 27.00
CA ARG A 109 12.83 1.83 27.58
C ARG A 109 12.61 3.31 27.24
N GLY A 110 11.48 3.64 26.62
CA GLY A 110 10.90 4.97 26.70
C GLY A 110 11.44 6.03 25.71
N ARG A 111 10.59 6.91 25.28
CA ARG A 111 10.77 8.04 24.36
C ARG A 111 11.80 9.10 24.81
N ASP A 112 12.46 8.92 25.98
CA ASP A 112 13.34 9.89 26.64
C ASP A 112 14.66 9.28 27.13
N ASP A 113 15.10 8.14 26.62
CA ASP A 113 16.34 7.54 27.07
C ASP A 113 17.55 8.40 26.65
N PHE A 114 18.11 9.05 27.67
CA PHE A 114 19.32 9.80 27.65
C PHE A 114 20.51 8.88 27.33
N ALA A 115 21.06 9.00 26.12
CA ALA A 115 22.19 8.18 25.66
C ALA A 115 23.54 8.69 26.18
N GLY A 116 23.64 10.01 26.42
CA GLY A 116 24.90 10.61 26.89
C GLY A 116 24.95 12.12 26.75
N LEU A 117 26.10 12.67 27.10
CA LEU A 117 26.42 14.08 26.87
C LEU A 117 27.64 14.15 25.93
N ARG A 118 27.45 14.76 24.74
CA ARG A 118 28.56 15.09 23.85
C ARG A 118 28.92 16.58 23.93
N HIS A 119 30.07 16.95 23.43
CA HIS A 119 30.43 18.35 23.28
C HIS A 119 29.44 19.10 22.39
N HIS A 120 29.03 20.29 22.82
CA HIS A 120 28.13 21.16 22.06
C HIS A 120 28.79 21.65 20.77
N GLN A 121 28.09 21.54 19.67
CA GLN A 121 28.48 22.10 18.37
C GLN A 121 27.61 23.31 18.03
N PRO A 122 28.14 24.32 17.27
CA PRO A 122 27.38 25.53 16.95
C PRO A 122 26.08 25.29 16.16
N ALA A 123 25.95 24.13 15.52
CA ALA A 123 24.75 23.72 14.79
C ALA A 123 23.68 23.03 15.68
N ASP A 124 23.97 22.78 16.96
CA ASP A 124 23.04 22.08 17.85
C ASP A 124 21.93 23.00 18.34
N SER A 125 20.70 22.47 18.39
CA SER A 125 19.56 23.22 18.92
C SER A 125 19.74 23.52 20.42
N PRO A 126 19.54 24.78 20.88
CA PRO A 126 19.64 25.17 22.28
C PRO A 126 18.74 24.36 23.23
N ARG A 127 17.67 23.77 22.72
CA ARG A 127 16.73 22.92 23.49
C ARG A 127 17.36 21.64 24.01
N HIS A 128 18.41 21.16 23.38
CA HIS A 128 19.09 19.92 23.72
C HIS A 128 20.33 20.15 24.61
N VAL A 129 20.65 21.39 24.96
CA VAL A 129 21.76 21.71 25.86
C VAL A 129 21.45 21.22 27.25
N ALA A 130 22.47 20.60 27.91
CA ALA A 130 22.36 20.13 29.29
C ALA A 130 22.53 21.30 30.28
N TRP A 131 21.56 22.20 30.32
CA TRP A 131 21.60 23.44 31.14
C TRP A 131 21.95 23.22 32.58
N LYS A 132 21.57 22.08 33.16
CA LYS A 132 21.90 21.71 34.54
C LYS A 132 23.41 21.44 34.76
N ALA A 133 24.10 20.98 33.72
CA ALA A 133 25.57 20.80 33.75
C ALA A 133 26.30 22.13 33.53
N VAL A 134 25.80 22.97 32.63
CA VAL A 134 26.31 24.31 32.36
C VAL A 134 26.19 25.19 33.61
N ALA A 135 25.06 25.15 34.31
CA ALA A 135 24.80 25.92 35.52
C ALA A 135 25.74 25.54 36.71
N ARG A 136 26.39 24.40 36.65
CA ARG A 136 27.40 23.94 37.64
C ARG A 136 28.83 24.27 37.22
N GLY A 137 29.03 25.13 36.18
CA GLY A 137 30.36 25.52 35.72
C GLY A 137 31.02 24.51 34.78
N GLY A 138 30.28 23.50 34.30
CA GLY A 138 30.80 22.52 33.38
C GLY A 138 30.82 23.02 31.91
N PRO A 139 31.58 22.35 31.03
CA PRO A 139 31.62 22.70 29.60
C PRO A 139 30.26 22.50 28.96
N TRP A 140 30.00 23.26 27.89
CA TRP A 140 28.78 23.14 27.11
C TRP A 140 28.64 21.75 26.51
N ARG A 141 27.59 21.04 26.93
CA ARG A 141 27.29 19.69 26.49
C ARG A 141 25.85 19.63 25.97
N THR A 142 25.68 18.95 24.86
CA THR A 142 24.38 18.66 24.30
C THR A 142 23.94 17.26 24.73
N LYS A 143 22.69 17.14 25.17
CA LYS A 143 22.09 15.84 25.49
C LYS A 143 22.00 15.05 24.18
N GLU A 144 22.68 13.94 24.14
CA GLU A 144 22.50 12.95 23.09
C GLU A 144 21.37 12.03 23.55
N PHE A 145 20.26 12.12 22.90
CA PHE A 145 19.20 11.14 23.06
C PHE A 145 19.62 9.97 22.19
N ALA A 146 19.54 8.74 22.70
CA ALA A 146 19.59 7.56 21.85
C ALA A 146 18.52 7.80 20.80
N GLY A 147 18.95 8.09 19.57
CA GLY A 147 18.03 8.30 18.47
C GLY A 147 17.05 7.15 18.53
N ALA A 148 15.76 7.41 18.43
CA ALA A 148 14.77 6.35 18.36
C ALA A 148 15.29 5.41 17.27
N GLY A 149 15.93 4.33 17.70
CA GLY A 149 16.44 3.32 16.79
C GLY A 149 15.25 2.99 15.93
N SER A 150 15.33 3.27 14.65
CA SER A 150 14.18 3.07 13.77
C SER A 150 13.71 1.65 14.04
N ARG A 151 12.53 1.52 14.64
CA ARG A 151 11.98 0.22 14.97
C ARG A 151 11.93 -0.54 13.66
N ARG A 152 12.72 -1.57 13.56
CA ARG A 152 12.80 -2.42 12.39
C ARG A 152 12.02 -3.69 12.65
N ALA A 153 11.20 -4.07 11.71
CA ALA A 153 10.47 -5.32 11.75
C ALA A 153 10.87 -6.19 10.54
N TRP A 154 11.08 -7.47 10.76
CA TRP A 154 11.16 -8.43 9.68
C TRP A 154 9.87 -9.24 9.61
N LEU A 155 9.15 -9.08 8.52
CA LEU A 155 7.93 -9.82 8.23
C LEU A 155 8.35 -11.09 7.48
N ASP A 156 8.52 -12.17 8.24
CA ASP A 156 9.12 -13.41 7.73
C ASP A 156 8.08 -14.51 7.61
N TRP A 157 7.97 -15.06 6.41
CA TRP A 157 7.09 -16.19 6.11
C TRP A 157 7.33 -17.40 7.01
N GLN A 158 8.60 -17.65 7.37
CA GLN A 158 8.96 -18.82 8.17
C GLN A 158 8.59 -18.66 9.65
N GLN A 159 8.42 -17.43 10.13
CA GLN A 159 8.02 -17.15 11.50
C GLN A 159 6.50 -17.25 11.71
N LEU A 160 5.74 -17.39 10.64
CA LEU A 160 4.29 -17.58 10.73
C LEU A 160 3.95 -19.02 11.19
N PRO A 161 2.84 -19.19 11.96
CA PRO A 161 2.43 -20.51 12.43
C PRO A 161 2.28 -21.51 11.28
N ALA A 162 2.84 -22.70 11.44
CA ALA A 162 2.84 -23.76 10.42
C ALA A 162 1.43 -24.22 10.01
N GLY A 163 0.44 -24.11 10.93
CA GLY A 163 -0.95 -24.48 10.68
C GLY A 163 -1.75 -23.52 9.81
N LEU A 164 -1.20 -22.34 9.48
CA LEU A 164 -1.88 -21.39 8.60
C LEU A 164 -1.71 -21.81 7.13
N GLY A 165 -2.82 -21.84 6.40
CA GLY A 165 -2.81 -21.98 4.95
C GLY A 165 -2.10 -20.79 4.27
N VAL A 166 -1.69 -20.98 3.02
CA VAL A 166 -0.94 -19.97 2.24
C VAL A 166 -1.65 -18.63 2.21
N GLU A 167 -2.95 -18.61 1.90
CA GLU A 167 -3.74 -17.37 1.82
C GLU A 167 -3.84 -16.64 3.16
N ALA A 168 -4.02 -17.37 4.26
CA ALA A 168 -4.07 -16.79 5.60
C ALA A 168 -2.73 -16.18 6.01
N ARG A 169 -1.60 -16.80 5.63
CA ARG A 169 -0.27 -16.23 5.85
C ARG A 169 -0.07 -14.94 5.06
N LEU A 170 -0.49 -14.91 3.80
CA LEU A 170 -0.39 -13.73 2.95
C LEU A 170 -1.30 -12.60 3.47
N SER A 171 -2.51 -12.91 3.92
CA SER A 171 -3.42 -11.95 4.55
C SER A 171 -2.83 -11.34 5.82
N ARG A 172 -2.18 -12.15 6.66
CA ARG A 172 -1.48 -11.67 7.86
C ARG A 172 -0.30 -10.76 7.53
N LEU A 173 0.55 -11.17 6.58
CA LEU A 173 1.66 -10.33 6.13
C LEU A 173 1.17 -9.03 5.50
N ALA A 174 0.10 -9.07 4.72
CA ALA A 174 -0.50 -7.86 4.14
C ALA A 174 -1.00 -6.90 5.24
N ARG A 175 -1.62 -7.43 6.30
CA ARG A 175 -2.02 -6.61 7.46
C ARG A 175 -0.83 -5.98 8.14
N TRP A 176 0.21 -6.74 8.44
CA TRP A 176 1.41 -6.22 9.08
C TRP A 176 2.15 -5.17 8.24
N ILE A 177 2.18 -5.31 6.91
CA ILE A 177 2.71 -4.30 6.00
C ILE A 177 1.94 -2.99 6.13
N VAL A 178 0.60 -3.05 6.12
CA VAL A 178 -0.25 -1.86 6.25
C VAL A 178 -0.06 -1.18 7.60
N ASP A 179 -0.02 -1.96 8.68
CA ASP A 179 0.13 -1.42 10.04
C ASP A 179 1.54 -0.85 10.30
N ALA A 180 2.60 -1.50 9.77
CA ALA A 180 3.96 -1.01 9.87
C ALA A 180 4.16 0.31 9.13
N ASP A 181 3.65 0.40 7.90
CA ASP A 181 3.70 1.61 7.09
C ASP A 181 2.93 2.77 7.76
N ALA A 182 1.72 2.50 8.26
CA ALA A 182 0.92 3.49 8.99
C ALA A 182 1.60 3.96 10.29
N SER A 183 2.40 3.10 10.92
CA SER A 183 3.15 3.41 12.15
C SER A 183 4.54 4.03 11.90
N GLY A 184 4.95 4.21 10.64
CA GLY A 184 6.26 4.72 10.27
C GLY A 184 7.43 3.82 10.72
N ILE A 185 7.20 2.51 10.79
CA ILE A 185 8.20 1.51 11.13
C ILE A 185 8.91 1.07 9.86
N ASP A 186 10.25 0.98 9.89
CA ASP A 186 11.00 0.33 8.81
C ASP A 186 10.72 -1.18 8.83
N TYR A 187 10.21 -1.75 7.77
CA TYR A 187 9.93 -3.17 7.70
C TYR A 187 10.53 -3.83 6.46
N GLY A 188 11.09 -5.01 6.64
CA GLY A 188 11.55 -5.89 5.56
C GLY A 188 10.58 -7.06 5.39
N LEU A 189 10.55 -7.64 4.19
CA LEU A 189 9.72 -8.79 3.88
C LEU A 189 10.60 -9.96 3.42
N ARG A 190 10.38 -11.14 4.01
CA ARG A 190 11.00 -12.40 3.60
C ARG A 190 9.94 -13.42 3.21
N LEU A 191 9.94 -13.77 1.93
CA LEU A 191 9.15 -14.85 1.36
C LEU A 191 10.09 -15.90 0.75
N PRO A 192 9.64 -17.13 0.56
CA PRO A 192 10.38 -18.10 -0.24
C PRO A 192 10.75 -17.55 -1.62
N GLY A 193 12.04 -17.34 -1.86
CA GLY A 193 12.55 -16.79 -3.12
C GLY A 193 12.58 -15.27 -3.26
N VAL A 194 12.04 -14.51 -2.29
CA VAL A 194 12.02 -13.03 -2.35
C VAL A 194 12.40 -12.44 -0.98
N GLU A 195 13.39 -11.55 -0.99
CA GLU A 195 13.75 -10.74 0.18
C GLU A 195 13.75 -9.25 -0.18
N LEU A 196 12.94 -8.47 0.52
CA LEU A 196 12.91 -7.02 0.43
C LEU A 196 13.46 -6.42 1.73
N ARG A 197 14.50 -5.59 1.59
CA ARG A 197 15.19 -4.97 2.73
C ARG A 197 14.28 -3.98 3.46
N PRO A 198 14.52 -3.74 4.77
CA PRO A 198 13.73 -2.80 5.54
C PRO A 198 13.74 -1.39 4.96
N ALA A 199 12.55 -0.86 4.75
CA ALA A 199 12.26 0.51 4.35
C ALA A 199 10.81 0.84 4.75
N HIS A 200 10.33 2.06 4.46
CA HIS A 200 8.95 2.48 4.67
C HIS A 200 8.47 3.37 3.53
N GLY A 201 7.18 3.70 3.54
CA GLY A 201 6.55 4.59 2.58
C GLY A 201 5.89 3.90 1.40
N ALA A 202 5.11 4.66 0.63
CA ALA A 202 4.23 4.13 -0.41
C ALA A 202 4.93 3.25 -1.47
N PRO A 203 6.14 3.58 -1.97
CA PRO A 203 6.83 2.71 -2.93
C PRO A 203 7.22 1.36 -2.32
N HIS A 204 7.71 1.34 -1.08
CA HIS A 204 8.08 0.11 -0.40
C HIS A 204 6.87 -0.76 -0.09
N ARG A 205 5.79 -0.15 0.42
CA ARG A 205 4.51 -0.82 0.64
C ARG A 205 3.99 -1.47 -0.64
N HIS A 206 4.02 -0.72 -1.76
CA HIS A 206 3.62 -1.25 -3.06
C HIS A 206 4.47 -2.46 -3.48
N ALA A 207 5.79 -2.39 -3.34
CA ALA A 207 6.70 -3.48 -3.66
C ALA A 207 6.41 -4.73 -2.81
N CYS A 208 6.22 -4.57 -1.50
CA CYS A 208 5.91 -5.67 -0.60
C CYS A 208 4.54 -6.31 -0.92
N LEU A 209 3.49 -5.51 -1.10
CA LEU A 209 2.16 -6.02 -1.45
C LEU A 209 2.14 -6.69 -2.83
N THR A 210 2.93 -6.19 -3.78
CA THR A 210 3.13 -6.82 -5.10
C THR A 210 3.75 -8.21 -4.95
N ALA A 211 4.80 -8.33 -4.14
CA ALA A 211 5.43 -9.62 -3.89
C ALA A 211 4.45 -10.63 -3.26
N LEU A 212 3.58 -10.18 -2.33
CA LEU A 212 2.52 -11.03 -1.76
C LEU A 212 1.46 -11.42 -2.79
N ALA A 213 1.04 -10.48 -3.64
CA ALA A 213 0.01 -10.72 -4.65
C ALA A 213 0.45 -11.78 -5.67
N LEU A 214 1.72 -11.75 -6.06
CA LEU A 214 2.31 -12.65 -7.07
C LEU A 214 2.90 -13.93 -6.47
N PHE A 215 2.90 -14.08 -5.15
CA PHE A 215 3.45 -15.27 -4.51
C PHE A 215 2.70 -16.55 -4.93
N GLY A 216 3.42 -17.51 -5.53
CA GLY A 216 2.85 -18.77 -6.02
C GLY A 216 1.92 -18.64 -7.24
N ALA A 217 1.83 -17.44 -7.83
CA ALA A 217 1.20 -17.30 -9.14
C ALA A 217 2.09 -17.91 -10.23
N PRO A 218 1.54 -18.61 -11.20
CA PRO A 218 2.33 -19.08 -12.35
C PRO A 218 2.89 -17.85 -13.08
N ASP A 219 4.19 -17.91 -13.40
CA ASP A 219 4.86 -16.87 -14.19
C ASP A 219 4.15 -16.73 -15.55
N GLU A 220 3.41 -15.65 -15.76
CA GLU A 220 2.74 -15.37 -17.06
C GLU A 220 3.72 -15.19 -18.23
N ARG A 221 5.04 -15.21 -17.98
CA ARG A 221 6.07 -15.16 -19.03
C ARG A 221 6.23 -16.48 -19.81
N SER A 222 5.59 -17.55 -19.36
CA SER A 222 5.67 -18.88 -19.98
C SER A 222 4.49 -19.19 -20.90
N ALA A 223 3.58 -18.27 -21.13
CA ALA A 223 2.37 -18.44 -21.93
C ALA A 223 2.32 -17.45 -23.12
N SER A 224 3.40 -17.35 -23.88
CA SER A 224 3.45 -16.68 -25.19
C SER A 224 3.94 -17.63 -26.24
#